data_5276d70cf079f903007ab096249fb93a
#
_entry.id   5276d70cf079f903007ab096249fb93a
#
_cell.length_a   1.000
_cell.length_b   1.000
_cell.length_c   1.000
_cell.angle_alpha   90.00
_cell.angle_beta   90.00
_cell.angle_gamma   90.00
#
_symmetry.space_group_name_H-M   'P 1'
#
loop_
_entity.id
_entity.type
_entity.pdbx_description
1 polymer ?
#
loop_
_entity_poly.entity_id
_entity_poly.type
_entity_poly.pdbx_seq_one_letter_code
_entity_poly.pdbx_strand_id
1 'polypeptide(L)'
;MASIASSSVADLEKQFLLQNYARYPLVLHRGKGCYVYDTAGKRYLDLIAGIGVNALGYAHPRLTRVIREQAALLLHTSNLYYHEYQGPLAERLAKASGLNRVFFCNSGAEAMEGALKMARSHGRKISPEKIEVIALENSFHGRTFGALSITGQEKYRRDFEPLVPGARFVPRNDIGALEQAAGGKTAAIVCELVQGEGGIYAVTGEYARKARELADRYNALLIFDEIQCGVGRPGTYFSYQRLDPVVLPDVMVAAKPLACGIPLGVIVANEKAAAAIGAGMHGSTFGGGPLACRVALEFFDILDPLLPQIAHIGGYFRMRLNELAKHHGFIREVRGLGLMIGVELEIPGKPIVLDALENGLLLNCTHETVLRMLPPYILTEKDVDRAVSLLNKIFKKAGA
;
A
#
# COMPACT_ATOMS: atom_id res chain seq x y z
N MET A 1 -7.14 -22.61 -25.59
CA MET A 1 -6.86 -21.21 -25.99
C MET A 1 -5.48 -21.20 -26.64
N ALA A 2 -5.35 -20.69 -27.87
CA ALA A 2 -4.06 -20.55 -28.52
C ALA A 2 -3.16 -19.61 -27.73
N SER A 3 -1.90 -19.98 -27.49
CA SER A 3 -0.93 -19.09 -26.83
C SER A 3 -0.63 -17.93 -27.79
N ILE A 4 -0.99 -16.72 -27.39
CA ILE A 4 -0.57 -15.50 -28.08
C ILE A 4 0.94 -15.38 -27.90
N ALA A 5 1.72 -15.21 -28.95
CA ALA A 5 3.17 -15.03 -28.86
C ALA A 5 3.50 -13.77 -28.07
N SER A 6 4.53 -13.81 -27.20
CA SER A 6 4.89 -12.70 -26.31
C SER A 6 5.16 -11.37 -27.03
N SER A 7 5.73 -11.43 -28.24
CA SER A 7 5.95 -10.26 -29.11
C SER A 7 4.63 -9.62 -29.56
N SER A 8 3.60 -10.42 -29.87
CA SER A 8 2.30 -9.90 -30.32
C SER A 8 1.52 -9.23 -29.15
N VAL A 9 1.66 -9.70 -27.90
CA VAL A 9 1.03 -9.06 -26.74
C VAL A 9 1.63 -7.68 -26.50
N ALA A 10 2.96 -7.57 -26.49
CA ALA A 10 3.64 -6.30 -26.26
C ALA A 10 3.36 -5.27 -27.38
N ASP A 11 3.25 -5.73 -28.63
CA ASP A 11 2.95 -4.87 -29.78
C ASP A 11 1.50 -4.36 -29.74
N LEU A 12 0.54 -5.23 -29.39
CA LEU A 12 -0.85 -4.82 -29.18
C LEU A 12 -0.98 -3.79 -28.07
N GLU A 13 -0.28 -3.99 -26.94
CA GLU A 13 -0.29 -3.02 -25.84
C GLU A 13 0.36 -1.69 -26.22
N LYS A 14 1.44 -1.69 -26.98
CA LYS A 14 2.05 -0.45 -27.50
C LYS A 14 1.11 0.30 -28.45
N GLN A 15 0.34 -0.43 -29.24
CA GLN A 15 -0.56 0.16 -30.24
C GLN A 15 -1.84 0.72 -29.60
N PHE A 16 -2.44 0.02 -28.63
CA PHE A 16 -3.80 0.32 -28.15
C PHE A 16 -3.88 0.86 -26.74
N LEU A 17 -2.83 0.76 -25.90
CA LEU A 17 -2.84 1.31 -24.57
C LEU A 17 -2.10 2.66 -24.49
N LEU A 18 -2.57 3.53 -23.60
CA LEU A 18 -1.80 4.74 -23.23
C LEU A 18 -0.44 4.31 -22.69
N GLN A 19 0.64 4.93 -23.16
CA GLN A 19 2.01 4.58 -22.80
C GLN A 19 2.45 5.28 -21.50
N ASN A 20 1.62 5.22 -20.47
CA ASN A 20 1.83 5.81 -19.15
C ASN A 20 2.59 4.91 -18.17
N TYR A 21 2.93 3.68 -18.56
CA TYR A 21 3.74 2.74 -17.77
C TYR A 21 4.99 2.30 -18.51
N ALA A 22 6.15 2.36 -17.83
CA ALA A 22 7.39 1.75 -18.32
C ALA A 22 7.39 0.24 -17.93
N ARG A 23 6.87 -0.63 -18.83
CA ARG A 23 6.78 -2.07 -18.58
C ARG A 23 8.12 -2.75 -18.78
N TYR A 24 8.39 -3.76 -17.95
CA TYR A 24 9.48 -4.71 -18.21
C TYR A 24 9.11 -5.65 -19.38
N PRO A 25 10.10 -6.14 -20.18
CA PRO A 25 9.85 -7.00 -21.33
C PRO A 25 9.53 -8.45 -20.89
N LEU A 26 8.44 -8.62 -20.15
CA LEU A 26 8.03 -9.88 -19.55
C LEU A 26 6.52 -10.05 -19.69
N VAL A 27 6.07 -11.15 -20.30
CA VAL A 27 4.66 -11.52 -20.37
C VAL A 27 4.39 -12.64 -19.38
N LEU A 28 3.73 -12.31 -18.27
CA LEU A 28 3.35 -13.27 -17.25
C LEU A 28 2.10 -14.04 -17.67
N HIS A 29 2.11 -15.37 -17.47
CA HIS A 29 1.02 -16.27 -17.86
C HIS A 29 0.28 -16.87 -16.66
N ARG A 30 1.01 -17.30 -15.61
CA ARG A 30 0.43 -17.93 -14.43
C ARG A 30 1.25 -17.68 -13.17
N GLY A 31 0.65 -17.93 -12.00
CA GLY A 31 1.35 -17.86 -10.72
C GLY A 31 0.96 -19.01 -9.80
N LYS A 32 1.84 -19.38 -8.86
CA LYS A 32 1.59 -20.33 -7.78
C LYS A 32 2.47 -20.02 -6.56
N GLY A 33 1.86 -19.80 -5.41
CA GLY A 33 2.58 -19.40 -4.20
C GLY A 33 3.35 -18.11 -4.41
N CYS A 34 4.63 -18.05 -4.06
CA CYS A 34 5.48 -16.89 -4.25
C CYS A 34 6.08 -16.76 -5.66
N TYR A 35 5.66 -17.58 -6.61
CA TYR A 35 6.27 -17.65 -7.93
C TYR A 35 5.29 -17.29 -9.05
N VAL A 36 5.79 -16.59 -10.05
CA VAL A 36 5.10 -16.37 -11.34
C VAL A 36 5.89 -17.00 -12.48
N TYR A 37 5.21 -17.23 -13.58
CA TYR A 37 5.76 -17.89 -14.76
C TYR A 37 5.39 -17.11 -16.02
N ASP A 38 6.35 -16.93 -16.90
CA ASP A 38 6.12 -16.34 -18.21
C ASP A 38 5.50 -17.31 -19.21
N THR A 39 5.25 -16.84 -20.42
CA THR A 39 4.68 -17.64 -21.51
C THR A 39 5.63 -18.74 -22.02
N ALA A 40 6.94 -18.62 -21.77
CA ALA A 40 7.94 -19.65 -22.06
C ALA A 40 8.09 -20.68 -20.93
N GLY A 41 7.39 -20.49 -19.81
CA GLY A 41 7.45 -21.36 -18.64
C GLY A 41 8.61 -21.06 -17.69
N LYS A 42 9.40 -20.03 -17.91
CA LYS A 42 10.45 -19.61 -16.97
C LYS A 42 9.82 -19.11 -15.67
N ARG A 43 10.40 -19.54 -14.56
CA ARG A 43 9.92 -19.26 -13.20
C ARG A 43 10.65 -18.09 -12.57
N TYR A 44 9.90 -17.21 -11.93
CA TYR A 44 10.40 -16.04 -11.20
C TYR A 44 9.91 -16.08 -9.75
N LEU A 45 10.83 -15.89 -8.80
CA LEU A 45 10.46 -15.60 -7.40
C LEU A 45 10.00 -14.13 -7.36
N ASP A 46 8.77 -13.91 -6.92
CA ASP A 46 8.19 -12.56 -6.91
C ASP A 46 8.32 -11.92 -5.53
N LEU A 47 9.16 -10.89 -5.44
CA LEU A 47 9.31 -10.06 -4.24
C LEU A 47 8.54 -8.74 -4.32
N ILE A 48 7.63 -8.60 -5.29
CA ILE A 48 6.80 -7.39 -5.48
C ILE A 48 5.33 -7.66 -5.23
N ALA A 49 4.86 -8.87 -5.56
CA ALA A 49 3.47 -9.30 -5.37
C ALA A 49 2.43 -8.30 -5.93
N GLY A 50 2.67 -7.76 -7.14
CA GLY A 50 1.80 -6.74 -7.73
C GLY A 50 1.81 -5.43 -6.94
N ILE A 51 2.95 -5.01 -6.43
CA ILE A 51 3.13 -3.86 -5.51
C ILE A 51 2.36 -4.06 -4.19
N GLY A 52 2.55 -5.25 -3.59
CA GLY A 52 1.99 -5.61 -2.29
C GLY A 52 0.53 -6.06 -2.31
N VAL A 53 -0.07 -6.26 -3.48
CA VAL A 53 -1.49 -6.66 -3.65
C VAL A 53 -1.69 -8.15 -3.41
N ASN A 54 -0.88 -9.02 -4.04
CA ASN A 54 -1.01 -10.48 -3.93
C ASN A 54 -0.37 -11.00 -2.64
N ALA A 55 -0.90 -10.56 -1.50
CA ALA A 55 -0.33 -10.82 -0.18
C ALA A 55 -0.26 -12.32 0.17
N LEU A 56 -1.23 -13.12 -0.27
CA LEU A 56 -1.21 -14.58 -0.09
C LEU A 56 -0.60 -15.32 -1.29
N GLY A 57 0.16 -14.61 -2.13
CA GLY A 57 0.75 -15.16 -3.34
C GLY A 57 -0.30 -15.46 -4.41
N TYR A 58 0.04 -16.37 -5.29
CA TYR A 58 -0.74 -16.68 -6.49
C TYR A 58 -1.48 -18.01 -6.35
N ALA A 59 -2.71 -18.05 -6.86
CA ALA A 59 -3.57 -19.24 -6.89
C ALA A 59 -3.74 -19.89 -5.50
N HIS A 60 -3.92 -19.09 -4.45
CA HIS A 60 -4.15 -19.59 -3.10
C HIS A 60 -5.44 -20.44 -3.05
N PRO A 61 -5.41 -21.72 -2.62
CA PRO A 61 -6.54 -22.65 -2.78
C PRO A 61 -7.85 -22.16 -2.16
N ARG A 62 -7.80 -21.62 -0.93
CA ARG A 62 -8.99 -21.11 -0.23
C ARG A 62 -9.57 -19.90 -0.97
N LEU A 63 -8.75 -18.92 -1.39
CA LEU A 63 -9.23 -17.75 -2.15
C LEU A 63 -9.82 -18.16 -3.51
N THR A 64 -9.13 -19.06 -4.25
CA THR A 64 -9.63 -19.55 -5.53
C THR A 64 -11.00 -20.24 -5.40
N ARG A 65 -11.20 -21.02 -4.33
CA ARG A 65 -12.49 -21.64 -4.04
C ARG A 65 -13.57 -20.60 -3.78
N VAL A 66 -13.33 -19.66 -2.86
CA VAL A 66 -14.28 -18.60 -2.49
C VAL A 66 -14.68 -17.74 -3.69
N ILE A 67 -13.70 -17.38 -4.56
CA ILE A 67 -13.96 -16.62 -5.78
C ILE A 67 -14.90 -17.40 -6.72
N ARG A 68 -14.62 -18.68 -6.95
CA ARG A 68 -15.46 -19.53 -7.82
C ARG A 68 -16.88 -19.67 -7.29
N GLU A 69 -17.04 -19.95 -6.00
CA GLU A 69 -18.35 -20.07 -5.35
C GLU A 69 -19.13 -18.76 -5.45
N GLN A 70 -18.51 -17.63 -5.07
CA GLN A 70 -19.21 -16.35 -5.06
C GLN A 70 -19.53 -15.84 -6.46
N ALA A 71 -18.67 -16.11 -7.44
CA ALA A 71 -18.93 -15.74 -8.83
C ALA A 71 -20.16 -16.44 -9.43
N ALA A 72 -20.51 -17.63 -8.92
CA ALA A 72 -21.72 -18.36 -9.30
C ALA A 72 -23.00 -17.92 -8.58
N LEU A 73 -22.89 -17.07 -7.53
CA LEU A 73 -24.03 -16.63 -6.73
C LEU A 73 -24.42 -15.19 -7.07
N LEU A 74 -23.61 -14.23 -6.64
CA LEU A 74 -23.94 -12.81 -6.71
C LEU A 74 -22.68 -11.97 -6.79
N LEU A 75 -22.46 -11.27 -7.91
CA LEU A 75 -21.27 -10.42 -8.11
C LEU A 75 -21.49 -8.99 -7.67
N HIS A 76 -22.68 -8.43 -7.92
CA HIS A 76 -22.96 -7.01 -7.68
C HIS A 76 -24.45 -6.78 -7.37
N THR A 77 -24.73 -5.85 -6.43
CA THR A 77 -26.10 -5.45 -6.07
C THR A 77 -26.27 -3.93 -5.91
N SER A 78 -25.22 -3.15 -6.06
CA SER A 78 -25.09 -1.76 -5.58
C SER A 78 -25.21 -1.64 -4.04
N ASN A 79 -25.10 -0.41 -3.53
CA ASN A 79 -25.31 -0.10 -2.10
C ASN A 79 -26.78 0.31 -1.78
N LEU A 80 -27.71 -0.03 -2.67
CA LEU A 80 -29.14 0.14 -2.44
C LEU A 80 -29.74 -1.01 -1.60
N TYR A 81 -29.06 -2.15 -1.58
CA TYR A 81 -29.52 -3.35 -0.88
C TYR A 81 -28.43 -3.89 0.03
N TYR A 82 -28.83 -4.59 1.08
CA TYR A 82 -27.91 -5.33 1.94
C TYR A 82 -27.47 -6.64 1.28
N HIS A 83 -26.28 -7.10 1.62
CA HIS A 83 -25.82 -8.46 1.33
C HIS A 83 -24.99 -9.01 2.52
N GLU A 84 -24.80 -10.31 2.55
CA GLU A 84 -24.31 -11.05 3.72
C GLU A 84 -22.87 -10.69 4.17
N TYR A 85 -22.04 -10.06 3.33
CA TYR A 85 -20.60 -9.94 3.57
C TYR A 85 -20.13 -8.55 3.99
N GLN A 86 -20.87 -7.49 3.62
CA GLN A 86 -20.41 -6.11 3.86
C GLN A 86 -20.39 -5.77 5.37
N GLY A 87 -21.47 -6.10 6.08
CA GLY A 87 -21.56 -5.89 7.52
C GLY A 87 -20.50 -6.67 8.33
N PRO A 88 -20.38 -8.00 8.14
CA PRO A 88 -19.33 -8.79 8.79
C PRO A 88 -17.91 -8.31 8.50
N LEU A 89 -17.61 -7.90 7.25
CA LEU A 89 -16.29 -7.33 6.94
C LEU A 89 -16.06 -5.98 7.62
N ALA A 90 -17.09 -5.14 7.70
CA ALA A 90 -17.00 -3.86 8.42
C ALA A 90 -16.72 -4.09 9.92
N GLU A 91 -17.43 -5.03 10.55
CA GLU A 91 -17.19 -5.42 11.93
C GLU A 91 -15.75 -5.94 12.13
N ARG A 92 -15.27 -6.78 11.21
CA ARG A 92 -13.91 -7.32 11.24
C ARG A 92 -12.86 -6.23 11.18
N LEU A 93 -13.02 -5.27 10.26
CA LEU A 93 -12.13 -4.13 10.10
C LEU A 93 -12.15 -3.19 11.31
N ALA A 94 -13.33 -2.92 11.85
CA ALA A 94 -13.49 -2.11 13.06
C ALA A 94 -12.75 -2.73 14.26
N LYS A 95 -12.94 -4.03 14.50
CA LYS A 95 -12.24 -4.78 15.57
C LYS A 95 -10.73 -4.79 15.36
N ALA A 96 -10.27 -5.03 14.13
CA ALA A 96 -8.84 -5.10 13.82
C ALA A 96 -8.14 -3.72 13.95
N SER A 97 -8.85 -2.64 13.63
CA SER A 97 -8.30 -1.28 13.66
C SER A 97 -8.48 -0.54 14.99
N GLY A 98 -9.45 -0.92 15.80
CA GLY A 98 -9.88 -0.12 16.98
C GLY A 98 -10.67 1.13 16.61
N LEU A 99 -11.19 1.22 15.37
CA LEU A 99 -12.08 2.27 14.89
C LEU A 99 -13.52 1.76 14.75
N ASN A 100 -14.47 2.60 14.30
CA ASN A 100 -15.89 2.31 14.50
C ASN A 100 -16.69 2.13 13.20
N ARG A 101 -16.41 2.91 12.15
CA ARG A 101 -17.25 3.03 10.95
C ARG A 101 -16.44 2.76 9.69
N VAL A 102 -17.03 2.03 8.76
CA VAL A 102 -16.36 1.61 7.52
C VAL A 102 -17.13 2.10 6.30
N PHE A 103 -16.39 2.62 5.33
CA PHE A 103 -16.88 2.86 3.97
C PHE A 103 -16.03 2.05 2.99
N PHE A 104 -16.68 1.36 2.06
CA PHE A 104 -16.03 0.55 1.02
C PHE A 104 -15.97 1.26 -0.32
N CYS A 105 -14.83 1.17 -1.00
CA CYS A 105 -14.60 1.63 -2.37
C CYS A 105 -13.75 0.60 -3.14
N ASN A 106 -13.18 0.96 -4.28
CA ASN A 106 -12.52 0.00 -5.16
C ASN A 106 -10.99 0.10 -5.15
N SER A 107 -10.45 1.18 -4.64
CA SER A 107 -9.02 1.47 -4.69
C SER A 107 -8.56 2.32 -3.51
N GLY A 108 -7.24 2.35 -3.29
CA GLY A 108 -6.64 3.24 -2.29
C GLY A 108 -6.83 4.72 -2.63
N ALA A 109 -6.79 5.08 -3.92
CA ALA A 109 -7.04 6.47 -4.33
C ALA A 109 -8.46 6.92 -4.00
N GLU A 110 -9.48 6.07 -4.25
CA GLU A 110 -10.86 6.35 -3.85
C GLU A 110 -11.02 6.44 -2.32
N ALA A 111 -10.34 5.58 -1.57
CA ALA A 111 -10.33 5.65 -0.11
C ALA A 111 -9.74 6.97 0.38
N MET A 112 -8.63 7.42 -0.21
CA MET A 112 -8.03 8.70 0.13
C MET A 112 -8.92 9.88 -0.27
N GLU A 113 -9.58 9.86 -1.43
CA GLU A 113 -10.57 10.87 -1.83
C GLU A 113 -11.70 11.00 -0.80
N GLY A 114 -12.24 9.88 -0.34
CA GLY A 114 -13.26 9.87 0.69
C GLY A 114 -12.76 10.42 2.03
N ALA A 115 -11.54 10.04 2.45
CA ALA A 115 -10.91 10.56 3.67
C ALA A 115 -10.68 12.08 3.60
N LEU A 116 -10.23 12.60 2.45
CA LEU A 116 -10.09 14.05 2.21
C LEU A 116 -11.42 14.78 2.26
N LYS A 117 -12.50 14.19 1.70
CA LYS A 117 -13.84 14.73 1.81
C LYS A 117 -14.33 14.76 3.26
N MET A 118 -14.06 13.70 4.05
CA MET A 118 -14.35 13.69 5.48
C MET A 118 -13.62 14.81 6.21
N ALA A 119 -12.30 14.97 5.97
CA ALA A 119 -11.48 16.01 6.57
C ALA A 119 -12.00 17.42 6.22
N ARG A 120 -12.29 17.65 4.95
CA ARG A 120 -12.82 18.95 4.49
C ARG A 120 -14.20 19.25 5.08
N SER A 121 -15.10 18.27 5.11
CA SER A 121 -16.43 18.41 5.70
C SER A 121 -16.34 18.67 7.21
N HIS A 122 -15.49 17.91 7.93
CA HIS A 122 -15.23 18.12 9.35
C HIS A 122 -14.72 19.55 9.62
N GLY A 123 -13.70 19.97 8.89
CA GLY A 123 -13.12 21.30 9.05
C GLY A 123 -14.14 22.41 8.78
N ARG A 124 -14.89 22.33 7.69
CA ARG A 124 -15.89 23.35 7.31
C ARG A 124 -17.08 23.46 8.24
N LYS A 125 -17.40 22.42 8.99
CA LYS A 125 -18.38 22.51 10.08
C LYS A 125 -17.90 23.38 11.26
N ILE A 126 -16.56 23.58 11.37
CA ILE A 126 -15.93 24.39 12.41
C ILE A 126 -15.70 25.82 11.89
N SER A 127 -15.09 25.95 10.69
CA SER A 127 -14.84 27.24 10.02
C SER A 127 -14.75 27.05 8.51
N PRO A 128 -15.29 27.99 7.70
CA PRO A 128 -15.17 27.94 6.23
C PRO A 128 -13.72 27.83 5.72
N GLU A 129 -12.75 28.41 6.47
CA GLU A 129 -11.34 28.43 6.09
C GLU A 129 -10.56 27.19 6.53
N LYS A 130 -11.17 26.30 7.34
CA LYS A 130 -10.53 25.11 7.87
C LYS A 130 -10.53 24.00 6.83
N ILE A 131 -9.64 24.11 5.85
CA ILE A 131 -9.54 23.22 4.68
C ILE A 131 -8.13 22.72 4.41
N GLU A 132 -7.12 23.16 5.18
CA GLU A 132 -5.74 22.77 4.96
C GLU A 132 -5.49 21.31 5.35
N VAL A 133 -4.74 20.61 4.52
CA VAL A 133 -4.30 19.23 4.75
C VAL A 133 -2.78 19.21 4.74
N ILE A 134 -2.19 18.82 5.86
CA ILE A 134 -0.75 18.65 5.98
C ILE A 134 -0.41 17.22 5.57
N ALA A 135 0.49 17.06 4.60
CA ALA A 135 1.02 15.78 4.15
C ALA A 135 2.55 15.78 4.21
N LEU A 136 3.17 14.60 4.11
CA LEU A 136 4.62 14.49 4.15
C LEU A 136 5.23 14.66 2.76
N GLU A 137 6.40 15.29 2.69
CA GLU A 137 7.24 15.25 1.50
C GLU A 137 7.57 13.79 1.12
N ASN A 138 7.75 13.53 -0.17
CA ASN A 138 7.99 12.20 -0.74
C ASN A 138 6.87 11.16 -0.51
N SER A 139 5.71 11.56 0.05
CA SER A 139 4.54 10.70 0.19
C SER A 139 3.91 10.36 -1.16
N PHE A 140 3.08 9.29 -1.15
CA PHE A 140 2.26 8.89 -2.29
C PHE A 140 0.87 8.45 -1.81
N HIS A 141 -0.17 9.18 -2.20
CA HIS A 141 -1.53 8.93 -1.74
C HIS A 141 -2.51 8.57 -2.85
N GLY A 142 -2.08 8.63 -4.12
CA GLY A 142 -2.91 8.26 -5.28
C GLY A 142 -2.71 9.15 -6.50
N ARG A 143 -3.52 8.90 -7.53
CA ARG A 143 -3.44 9.56 -8.85
C ARG A 143 -4.70 10.34 -9.24
N THR A 144 -5.76 10.29 -8.44
CA THR A 144 -6.94 11.15 -8.59
C THR A 144 -6.63 12.57 -8.12
N PHE A 145 -7.35 13.57 -8.57
CA PHE A 145 -6.99 14.97 -8.30
C PHE A 145 -6.86 15.32 -6.82
N GLY A 146 -7.75 14.83 -5.96
CA GLY A 146 -7.65 15.07 -4.51
C GLY A 146 -6.47 14.33 -3.88
N ALA A 147 -6.32 13.03 -4.14
CA ALA A 147 -5.21 12.24 -3.63
C ALA A 147 -3.85 12.72 -4.20
N LEU A 148 -3.83 13.15 -5.47
CA LEU A 148 -2.65 13.72 -6.11
C LEU A 148 -2.25 15.05 -5.46
N SER A 149 -3.22 15.86 -5.06
CA SER A 149 -2.99 17.17 -4.42
C SER A 149 -2.17 17.08 -3.15
N ILE A 150 -2.29 15.98 -2.41
CA ILE A 150 -1.56 15.71 -1.17
C ILE A 150 -0.40 14.71 -1.33
N THR A 151 -0.10 14.28 -2.55
CA THR A 151 1.08 13.44 -2.86
C THR A 151 2.33 14.31 -2.85
N GLY A 152 3.28 14.02 -1.95
CA GLY A 152 4.45 14.86 -1.66
C GLY A 152 5.56 14.86 -2.72
N GLN A 153 5.38 14.19 -3.85
CA GLN A 153 6.34 14.12 -4.95
C GLN A 153 5.92 15.03 -6.10
N GLU A 154 6.62 16.15 -6.26
CA GLU A 154 6.32 17.19 -7.27
C GLU A 154 6.25 16.64 -8.69
N LYS A 155 7.13 15.70 -9.06
CA LYS A 155 7.16 15.06 -10.40
C LYS A 155 5.81 14.44 -10.83
N TYR A 156 4.93 14.14 -9.87
CA TYR A 156 3.61 13.59 -10.16
C TYR A 156 2.52 14.65 -10.27
N ARG A 157 2.76 15.85 -9.72
CA ARG A 157 1.76 16.92 -9.57
C ARG A 157 1.85 18.02 -10.62
N ARG A 158 3.07 18.47 -10.96
CA ARG A 158 3.35 19.70 -11.71
C ARG A 158 2.58 19.84 -13.02
N ASP A 159 2.36 18.75 -13.73
CA ASP A 159 1.71 18.77 -15.05
C ASP A 159 0.16 18.77 -14.96
N PHE A 160 -0.39 18.73 -13.73
CA PHE A 160 -1.84 18.67 -13.45
C PHE A 160 -2.35 19.87 -12.65
N GLU A 161 -1.56 20.90 -12.49
CA GLU A 161 -1.99 22.12 -11.79
C GLU A 161 -3.01 22.93 -12.61
N PRO A 162 -3.99 23.62 -11.97
CA PRO A 162 -4.16 23.75 -10.52
C PRO A 162 -4.80 22.50 -9.89
N LEU A 163 -4.25 22.07 -8.75
CA LEU A 163 -4.75 20.97 -7.96
C LEU A 163 -5.80 21.42 -6.92
N VAL A 164 -6.37 20.50 -6.18
CA VAL A 164 -7.31 20.81 -5.10
C VAL A 164 -6.59 21.63 -4.03
N PRO A 165 -7.09 22.85 -3.69
CA PRO A 165 -6.39 23.77 -2.79
C PRO A 165 -6.38 23.26 -1.33
N GLY A 166 -5.36 23.71 -0.58
CA GLY A 166 -5.21 23.49 0.84
C GLY A 166 -4.13 22.46 1.22
N ALA A 167 -3.41 21.85 0.27
CA ALA A 167 -2.30 20.96 0.58
C ALA A 167 -1.07 21.74 1.08
N ARG A 168 -0.45 21.26 2.16
CA ARG A 168 0.82 21.74 2.73
C ARG A 168 1.73 20.55 2.94
N PHE A 169 3.02 20.69 2.61
CA PHE A 169 4.00 19.61 2.75
C PHE A 169 5.03 19.96 3.81
N VAL A 170 5.38 18.96 4.62
CA VAL A 170 6.40 19.06 5.65
C VAL A 170 7.37 17.89 5.53
N PRO A 171 8.67 18.08 5.87
CA PRO A 171 9.61 16.98 5.87
C PRO A 171 9.20 15.88 6.87
N ARG A 172 9.43 14.63 6.49
CA ARG A 172 9.18 13.48 7.37
C ARG A 172 10.04 13.57 8.63
N ASN A 173 9.44 13.32 9.79
CA ASN A 173 10.08 13.35 11.12
C ASN A 173 10.62 14.74 11.56
N ASP A 174 10.26 15.80 10.86
CA ASP A 174 10.53 17.17 11.30
C ASP A 174 9.34 17.69 12.14
N ILE A 175 9.47 17.57 13.45
CA ILE A 175 8.45 18.02 14.41
C ILE A 175 8.28 19.54 14.36
N GLY A 176 9.37 20.28 14.21
CA GLY A 176 9.34 21.74 14.15
C GLY A 176 8.58 22.25 12.92
N ALA A 177 8.84 21.66 11.75
CA ALA A 177 8.10 21.99 10.53
C ALA A 177 6.61 21.62 10.65
N LEU A 178 6.28 20.50 11.30
CA LEU A 178 4.90 20.09 11.54
C LEU A 178 4.17 21.09 12.46
N GLU A 179 4.81 21.51 13.56
CA GLU A 179 4.25 22.50 14.48
C GLU A 179 4.01 23.86 13.82
N GLN A 180 4.94 24.30 12.96
CA GLN A 180 4.79 25.55 12.21
C GLN A 180 3.69 25.49 11.15
N ALA A 181 3.47 24.31 10.57
CA ALA A 181 2.45 24.12 9.54
C ALA A 181 1.04 23.97 10.15
N ALA A 182 0.92 23.39 11.33
CA ALA A 182 -0.36 23.11 11.96
C ALA A 182 -0.98 24.37 12.60
N GLY A 183 -2.27 24.59 12.38
CA GLY A 183 -2.97 25.77 12.89
C GLY A 183 -4.48 25.69 12.79
N GLY A 184 -5.17 26.81 13.06
CA GLY A 184 -6.62 26.87 13.05
C GLY A 184 -7.28 26.51 11.71
N LYS A 185 -6.55 26.61 10.59
CA LYS A 185 -7.01 26.24 9.24
C LYS A 185 -6.77 24.77 8.90
N THR A 186 -6.03 24.02 9.72
CA THR A 186 -5.72 22.61 9.47
C THR A 186 -6.95 21.74 9.67
N ALA A 187 -7.41 21.09 8.62
CA ALA A 187 -8.52 20.14 8.63
C ALA A 187 -8.03 18.70 8.87
N ALA A 188 -6.83 18.36 8.37
CA ALA A 188 -6.23 17.04 8.60
C ALA A 188 -4.70 17.07 8.56
N ILE A 189 -4.10 16.05 9.20
CA ILE A 189 -2.70 15.64 9.05
C ILE A 189 -2.73 14.22 8.47
N VAL A 190 -2.03 13.99 7.34
CA VAL A 190 -2.01 12.71 6.61
C VAL A 190 -0.61 12.13 6.63
N CYS A 191 -0.46 10.87 7.04
CA CYS A 191 0.83 10.17 7.09
C CYS A 191 0.72 8.74 6.55
N GLU A 192 1.68 8.32 5.70
CA GLU A 192 2.10 6.93 5.58
C GLU A 192 3.09 6.65 6.73
N LEU A 193 2.83 5.66 7.57
CA LEU A 193 3.80 5.32 8.65
C LEU A 193 5.06 4.64 8.13
N VAL A 194 4.99 4.07 6.93
CA VAL A 194 6.16 3.72 6.11
C VAL A 194 5.88 4.18 4.69
N GLN A 195 6.63 5.17 4.22
CA GLN A 195 6.48 5.72 2.87
C GLN A 195 6.90 4.70 1.81
N GLY A 196 5.94 4.22 1.01
CA GLY A 196 6.21 3.19 0.02
C GLY A 196 7.01 3.69 -1.18
N GLU A 197 6.50 4.69 -1.86
CA GLU A 197 7.14 5.28 -3.04
C GLU A 197 8.27 6.25 -2.67
N GLY A 198 8.30 6.74 -1.44
CA GLY A 198 9.34 7.61 -0.90
C GLY A 198 10.62 6.90 -0.44
N GLY A 199 10.78 5.59 -0.68
CA GLY A 199 12.02 4.86 -0.39
C GLY A 199 12.00 4.01 0.88
N ILE A 200 10.86 3.55 1.32
CA ILE A 200 10.66 2.66 2.49
C ILE A 200 11.18 3.29 3.80
N TYR A 201 10.91 4.56 4.01
CA TYR A 201 11.27 5.26 5.23
C TYR A 201 10.11 5.31 6.22
N ALA A 202 10.40 4.99 7.48
CA ALA A 202 9.43 5.01 8.55
C ALA A 202 9.25 6.41 9.17
N VAL A 203 8.03 6.67 9.59
CA VAL A 203 7.70 7.76 10.52
C VAL A 203 8.04 7.29 11.94
N THR A 204 8.67 8.15 12.74
CA THR A 204 9.00 7.84 14.14
C THR A 204 7.76 7.88 15.03
N GLY A 205 7.77 7.09 16.12
CA GLY A 205 6.68 7.14 17.10
C GLY A 205 6.53 8.53 17.74
N GLU A 206 7.62 9.26 17.91
CA GLU A 206 7.60 10.63 18.41
C GLU A 206 6.84 11.58 17.46
N TYR A 207 7.14 11.50 16.16
CA TYR A 207 6.44 12.28 15.14
C TYR A 207 4.95 11.93 15.07
N ALA A 208 4.62 10.64 15.11
CA ALA A 208 3.22 10.19 15.08
C ALA A 208 2.43 10.70 16.32
N ARG A 209 3.04 10.68 17.51
CA ARG A 209 2.44 11.25 18.74
C ARG A 209 2.24 12.75 18.61
N LYS A 210 3.24 13.47 18.08
CA LYS A 210 3.12 14.91 17.85
C LYS A 210 2.03 15.24 16.83
N ALA A 211 1.91 14.46 15.77
CA ALA A 211 0.82 14.62 14.81
C ALA A 211 -0.56 14.41 15.46
N ARG A 212 -0.70 13.43 16.37
CA ARG A 212 -1.92 13.22 17.15
C ARG A 212 -2.21 14.41 18.08
N GLU A 213 -1.21 14.86 18.84
CA GLU A 213 -1.33 16.03 19.73
C GLU A 213 -1.82 17.28 18.97
N LEU A 214 -1.22 17.56 17.82
CA LEU A 214 -1.57 18.73 17.00
C LEU A 214 -2.96 18.60 16.36
N ALA A 215 -3.30 17.39 15.90
CA ALA A 215 -4.64 17.12 15.38
C ALA A 215 -5.71 17.33 16.48
N ASP A 216 -5.45 16.91 17.71
CA ASP A 216 -6.36 17.13 18.84
C ASP A 216 -6.42 18.61 19.21
N ARG A 217 -5.27 19.29 19.36
CA ARG A 217 -5.17 20.71 19.70
C ARG A 217 -5.97 21.60 18.76
N TYR A 218 -5.88 21.33 17.48
CA TYR A 218 -6.56 22.13 16.44
C TYR A 218 -7.90 21.53 15.99
N ASN A 219 -8.41 20.49 16.64
CA ASN A 219 -9.60 19.77 16.20
C ASN A 219 -9.57 19.43 14.70
N ALA A 220 -8.42 18.92 14.22
CA ALA A 220 -8.21 18.37 12.91
C ALA A 220 -8.38 16.82 12.94
N LEU A 221 -8.42 16.17 11.79
CA LEU A 221 -8.39 14.72 11.70
C LEU A 221 -6.95 14.22 11.49
N LEU A 222 -6.53 13.21 12.24
CA LEU A 222 -5.32 12.43 11.94
C LEU A 222 -5.71 11.29 11.01
N ILE A 223 -5.10 11.21 9.83
CA ILE A 223 -5.37 10.20 8.82
C ILE A 223 -4.10 9.38 8.59
N PHE A 224 -4.17 8.05 8.80
CA PHE A 224 -3.09 7.15 8.43
C PHE A 224 -3.40 6.44 7.12
N ASP A 225 -2.46 6.52 6.19
CA ASP A 225 -2.48 5.80 4.93
C ASP A 225 -1.80 4.44 5.10
N GLU A 226 -2.62 3.41 5.27
CA GLU A 226 -2.22 2.02 5.44
C GLU A 226 -2.33 1.19 4.15
N ILE A 227 -2.50 1.87 3.00
CA ILE A 227 -2.74 1.22 1.70
C ILE A 227 -1.59 0.29 1.30
N GLN A 228 -0.35 0.69 1.56
CA GLN A 228 0.83 -0.13 1.24
C GLN A 228 1.50 -0.74 2.47
N CYS A 229 1.54 -0.04 3.59
CA CYS A 229 2.25 -0.47 4.79
C CYS A 229 1.41 -1.33 5.75
N GLY A 230 0.07 -1.30 5.62
CA GLY A 230 -0.86 -2.00 6.49
C GLY A 230 -1.29 -3.38 6.03
N VAL A 231 -2.41 -3.82 6.56
CA VAL A 231 -3.14 -5.05 6.21
C VAL A 231 -2.26 -6.30 6.30
N GLY A 232 -1.57 -6.48 7.45
CA GLY A 232 -0.71 -7.62 7.73
C GLY A 232 0.76 -7.43 7.36
N ARG A 233 1.10 -6.49 6.45
CA ARG A 233 2.47 -6.26 5.98
C ARG A 233 3.50 -6.03 7.09
N PRO A 234 3.21 -5.29 8.18
CA PRO A 234 4.13 -5.05 9.28
C PRO A 234 4.25 -6.21 10.28
N GLY A 235 3.47 -7.30 10.12
CA GLY A 235 3.33 -8.37 11.10
C GLY A 235 2.30 -8.08 12.19
N THR A 236 1.53 -7.02 12.03
CA THR A 236 0.29 -6.65 12.74
C THR A 236 -0.77 -6.33 11.70
N TYR A 237 -2.05 -6.13 12.06
CA TYR A 237 -3.04 -5.75 11.07
C TYR A 237 -2.69 -4.43 10.38
N PHE A 238 -2.28 -3.42 11.18
CA PHE A 238 -1.94 -2.09 10.68
C PHE A 238 -0.62 -1.62 11.26
N SER A 239 0.08 -0.74 10.55
CA SER A 239 1.43 -0.30 10.91
C SER A 239 1.46 0.53 12.19
N TYR A 240 0.42 1.33 12.49
CA TYR A 240 0.35 2.11 13.72
C TYR A 240 0.29 1.25 14.99
N GLN A 241 -0.10 -0.02 14.89
CA GLN A 241 -0.07 -0.96 16.00
C GLN A 241 1.37 -1.39 16.40
N ARG A 242 2.36 -1.01 15.60
CA ARG A 242 3.80 -1.19 15.91
C ARG A 242 4.40 0.00 16.65
N LEU A 243 3.66 1.08 16.79
CA LEU A 243 4.08 2.23 17.59
C LEU A 243 3.94 1.90 19.08
N ASP A 244 4.88 2.39 19.91
CA ASP A 244 4.85 2.26 21.36
C ASP A 244 5.01 3.66 22.00
N PRO A 245 3.99 4.16 22.69
CA PRO A 245 2.62 3.66 22.73
C PRO A 245 1.91 3.76 21.37
N VAL A 246 0.86 2.94 21.18
CA VAL A 246 0.02 2.98 19.98
C VAL A 246 -0.62 4.35 19.82
N VAL A 247 -0.59 4.87 18.58
CA VAL A 247 -1.26 6.12 18.20
C VAL A 247 -2.44 5.78 17.30
N LEU A 248 -3.66 6.00 17.78
CA LEU A 248 -4.87 5.77 16.97
C LEU A 248 -5.16 6.97 16.08
N PRO A 249 -5.41 6.76 14.77
CA PRO A 249 -5.88 7.83 13.88
C PRO A 249 -7.38 8.09 14.07
N ASP A 250 -7.87 9.22 13.56
CA ASP A 250 -9.31 9.46 13.40
C ASP A 250 -9.84 8.72 12.18
N VAL A 251 -9.02 8.57 11.14
CA VAL A 251 -9.31 7.88 9.89
C VAL A 251 -8.12 7.04 9.47
N MET A 252 -8.36 5.82 9.06
CA MET A 252 -7.41 4.95 8.39
C MET A 252 -7.94 4.60 7.00
N VAL A 253 -7.07 4.63 5.98
CA VAL A 253 -7.38 4.14 4.64
C VAL A 253 -6.52 2.92 4.31
N ALA A 254 -7.15 1.89 3.71
CA ALA A 254 -6.45 0.67 3.31
C ALA A 254 -6.98 0.14 1.97
N ALA A 255 -6.18 -0.64 1.27
CA ALA A 255 -6.55 -1.29 0.01
C ALA A 255 -5.65 -2.50 -0.28
N LYS A 256 -4.86 -2.45 -1.31
CA LYS A 256 -3.88 -3.44 -1.82
C LYS A 256 -4.11 -4.90 -1.37
N PRO A 257 -3.66 -5.36 -0.17
CA PRO A 257 -3.79 -6.76 0.23
C PRO A 257 -5.22 -7.22 0.53
N LEU A 258 -6.15 -6.30 0.83
CA LEU A 258 -7.46 -6.58 1.44
C LEU A 258 -8.23 -7.72 0.79
N ALA A 259 -8.23 -7.80 -0.54
CA ALA A 259 -8.93 -8.85 -1.29
C ALA A 259 -8.00 -9.55 -2.30
N CYS A 260 -6.68 -9.54 -2.05
CA CYS A 260 -5.67 -10.33 -2.78
C CYS A 260 -5.81 -10.33 -4.32
N GLY A 261 -5.98 -9.15 -4.92
CA GLY A 261 -6.10 -8.98 -6.37
C GLY A 261 -7.48 -8.58 -6.85
N ILE A 262 -8.53 -8.78 -6.07
CA ILE A 262 -9.85 -8.19 -6.33
C ILE A 262 -9.85 -6.74 -5.85
N PRO A 263 -10.26 -5.77 -6.69
CA PRO A 263 -10.29 -4.36 -6.29
C PRO A 263 -11.17 -4.13 -5.05
N LEU A 264 -10.55 -3.61 -3.99
CA LEU A 264 -11.22 -3.22 -2.76
C LEU A 264 -10.38 -2.17 -2.03
N GLY A 265 -11.00 -1.06 -1.68
CA GLY A 265 -10.46 -0.04 -0.79
C GLY A 265 -11.43 0.20 0.36
N VAL A 266 -10.91 0.69 1.48
CA VAL A 266 -11.72 1.00 2.65
C VAL A 266 -11.24 2.29 3.32
N ILE A 267 -12.21 3.00 3.88
CA ILE A 267 -12.01 4.02 4.91
C ILE A 267 -12.54 3.41 6.20
N VAL A 268 -11.74 3.45 7.26
CA VAL A 268 -12.21 3.11 8.60
C VAL A 268 -12.03 4.36 9.47
N ALA A 269 -13.08 4.80 10.13
CA ALA A 269 -13.13 6.07 10.84
C ALA A 269 -13.64 5.89 12.27
N ASN A 270 -13.21 6.76 13.18
CA ASN A 270 -13.82 6.90 14.48
C ASN A 270 -15.15 7.69 14.37
N GLU A 271 -15.92 7.77 15.45
CA GLU A 271 -17.23 8.45 15.46
C GLU A 271 -17.09 9.95 15.16
N LYS A 272 -16.02 10.61 15.60
CA LYS A 272 -15.74 12.03 15.30
C LYS A 272 -15.65 12.28 13.78
N ALA A 273 -14.86 11.48 13.09
CA ALA A 273 -14.67 11.61 11.65
C ALA A 273 -15.91 11.14 10.87
N ALA A 274 -16.55 10.05 11.29
CA ALA A 274 -17.75 9.52 10.67
C ALA A 274 -18.92 10.53 10.67
N ALA A 275 -19.07 11.30 11.74
CA ALA A 275 -20.08 12.37 11.83
C ALA A 275 -19.92 13.49 10.78
N ALA A 276 -18.78 13.53 10.07
CA ALA A 276 -18.56 14.52 9.00
C ALA A 276 -19.31 14.17 7.70
N ILE A 277 -19.67 12.90 7.48
CA ILE A 277 -20.29 12.41 6.23
C ILE A 277 -21.70 11.88 6.54
N GLY A 278 -22.68 12.34 5.79
CA GLY A 278 -24.05 11.87 5.86
C GLY A 278 -24.54 11.25 4.55
N ALA A 279 -25.77 10.78 4.54
CA ALA A 279 -26.38 10.18 3.37
C ALA A 279 -26.35 11.11 2.15
N GLY A 280 -25.97 10.58 0.98
CA GLY A 280 -25.86 11.32 -0.27
C GLY A 280 -24.57 12.15 -0.46
N MET A 281 -23.74 12.32 0.57
CA MET A 281 -22.51 13.14 0.45
C MET A 281 -21.35 12.42 -0.23
N HIS A 282 -21.31 11.10 -0.16
CA HIS A 282 -20.29 10.26 -0.79
C HIS A 282 -20.85 8.89 -1.14
N GLY A 283 -20.29 8.24 -2.16
CA GLY A 283 -20.76 6.93 -2.59
C GLY A 283 -19.83 6.27 -3.60
N SER A 284 -20.05 4.98 -3.86
CA SER A 284 -19.39 4.18 -4.85
C SER A 284 -20.36 3.16 -5.43
N THR A 285 -20.39 3.01 -6.74
CA THR A 285 -21.25 2.00 -7.39
C THR A 285 -20.80 0.58 -7.06
N PHE A 286 -19.51 0.29 -7.16
CA PHE A 286 -18.95 -1.06 -7.00
C PHE A 286 -18.37 -1.34 -5.61
N GLY A 287 -18.11 -0.28 -4.82
CA GLY A 287 -17.45 -0.40 -3.51
C GLY A 287 -18.24 -1.28 -2.54
N GLY A 288 -17.57 -2.24 -1.91
CA GLY A 288 -18.17 -3.18 -0.97
C GLY A 288 -19.01 -4.27 -1.63
N GLY A 289 -18.80 -4.59 -2.91
CA GLY A 289 -19.54 -5.64 -3.59
C GLY A 289 -19.33 -7.04 -2.98
N PRO A 290 -20.31 -7.96 -3.16
CA PRO A 290 -20.32 -9.28 -2.49
C PRO A 290 -19.05 -10.10 -2.69
N LEU A 291 -18.52 -10.14 -3.93
CA LEU A 291 -17.31 -10.90 -4.24
C LEU A 291 -16.10 -10.36 -3.45
N ALA A 292 -15.86 -9.06 -3.53
CA ALA A 292 -14.70 -8.43 -2.88
C ALA A 292 -14.78 -8.58 -1.34
N CYS A 293 -15.95 -8.36 -0.75
CA CYS A 293 -16.14 -8.49 0.69
C CYS A 293 -15.97 -9.94 1.16
N ARG A 294 -16.52 -10.93 0.44
CA ARG A 294 -16.35 -12.35 0.79
C ARG A 294 -14.89 -12.79 0.70
N VAL A 295 -14.17 -12.37 -0.35
CA VAL A 295 -12.74 -12.66 -0.50
C VAL A 295 -11.93 -12.00 0.61
N ALA A 296 -12.26 -10.77 1.00
CA ALA A 296 -11.59 -10.09 2.11
C ALA A 296 -11.84 -10.76 3.46
N LEU A 297 -13.03 -11.27 3.74
CA LEU A 297 -13.31 -12.06 4.96
C LEU A 297 -12.42 -13.31 5.00
N GLU A 298 -12.39 -14.08 3.91
CA GLU A 298 -11.52 -15.26 3.80
C GLU A 298 -10.03 -14.89 3.92
N PHE A 299 -9.62 -13.73 3.37
CA PHE A 299 -8.27 -13.22 3.53
C PHE A 299 -7.92 -12.99 5.00
N PHE A 300 -8.79 -12.33 5.78
CA PHE A 300 -8.54 -12.10 7.21
C PHE A 300 -8.45 -13.40 8.00
N ASP A 301 -9.28 -14.41 7.71
CA ASP A 301 -9.23 -15.72 8.36
C ASP A 301 -7.92 -16.49 8.07
N ILE A 302 -7.28 -16.21 6.93
CA ILE A 302 -5.97 -16.74 6.59
C ILE A 302 -4.87 -15.88 7.22
N LEU A 303 -5.04 -14.56 7.26
CA LEU A 303 -4.06 -13.61 7.76
C LEU A 303 -3.79 -13.78 9.26
N ASP A 304 -4.83 -14.01 10.05
CA ASP A 304 -4.73 -14.04 11.51
C ASP A 304 -3.60 -14.94 12.03
N PRO A 305 -3.54 -16.22 11.65
CA PRO A 305 -2.45 -17.09 12.08
C PRO A 305 -1.10 -16.77 11.43
N LEU A 306 -1.07 -15.97 10.34
CA LEU A 306 0.17 -15.63 9.64
C LEU A 306 0.89 -14.41 10.24
N LEU A 307 0.23 -13.54 11.01
CA LEU A 307 0.84 -12.31 11.52
C LEU A 307 2.18 -12.52 12.24
N PRO A 308 2.33 -13.51 13.18
CA PRO A 308 3.62 -13.77 13.80
C PRO A 308 4.69 -14.23 12.80
N GLN A 309 4.31 -15.06 11.82
CA GLN A 309 5.22 -15.54 10.78
C GLN A 309 5.69 -14.40 9.88
N ILE A 310 4.80 -13.46 9.51
CA ILE A 310 5.14 -12.27 8.72
C ILE A 310 6.20 -11.44 9.44
N ALA A 311 6.02 -11.21 10.75
CA ALA A 311 6.99 -10.49 11.57
C ALA A 311 8.36 -11.21 11.61
N HIS A 312 8.34 -12.53 11.82
CA HIS A 312 9.54 -13.38 11.85
C HIS A 312 10.29 -13.36 10.52
N ILE A 313 9.60 -13.68 9.40
CA ILE A 313 10.22 -13.71 8.07
C ILE A 313 10.74 -12.33 7.66
N GLY A 314 10.02 -11.26 8.00
CA GLY A 314 10.50 -9.88 7.77
C GLY A 314 11.78 -9.57 8.53
N GLY A 315 11.90 -10.00 9.78
CA GLY A 315 13.12 -9.92 10.59
C GLY A 315 14.27 -10.72 9.99
N TYR A 316 14.01 -11.99 9.67
CA TYR A 316 14.95 -12.89 9.02
C TYR A 316 15.48 -12.31 7.70
N PHE A 317 14.59 -11.82 6.84
CA PHE A 317 14.99 -11.27 5.55
C PHE A 317 15.89 -10.04 5.70
N ARG A 318 15.54 -9.10 6.59
CA ARG A 318 16.41 -7.93 6.87
C ARG A 318 17.76 -8.35 7.44
N MET A 319 17.81 -9.33 8.34
CA MET A 319 19.06 -9.88 8.87
C MET A 319 19.94 -10.41 7.73
N ARG A 320 19.41 -11.25 6.84
CA ARG A 320 20.14 -11.82 5.71
C ARG A 320 20.61 -10.76 4.70
N LEU A 321 19.80 -9.71 4.48
CA LEU A 321 20.20 -8.56 3.62
C LEU A 321 21.29 -7.71 4.28
N ASN A 322 21.27 -7.52 5.60
CA ASN A 322 22.34 -6.83 6.33
C ASN A 322 23.66 -7.64 6.30
N GLU A 323 23.60 -8.98 6.35
CA GLU A 323 24.78 -9.81 6.14
C GLU A 323 25.34 -9.63 4.72
N LEU A 324 24.45 -9.63 3.72
CA LEU A 324 24.84 -9.39 2.33
C LEU A 324 25.50 -8.02 2.14
N ALA A 325 24.97 -6.98 2.81
CA ALA A 325 25.51 -5.62 2.74
C ALA A 325 26.98 -5.51 3.18
N LYS A 326 27.43 -6.35 4.12
CA LYS A 326 28.85 -6.39 4.55
C LYS A 326 29.83 -6.75 3.43
N HIS A 327 29.34 -7.37 2.36
CA HIS A 327 30.15 -7.83 1.23
C HIS A 327 30.02 -6.95 -0.02
N HIS A 328 29.18 -5.91 0.03
CA HIS A 328 28.91 -5.04 -1.11
C HIS A 328 28.87 -3.58 -0.66
N GLY A 329 29.98 -2.87 -0.79
CA GLY A 329 30.18 -1.52 -0.26
C GLY A 329 29.26 -0.45 -0.82
N PHE A 330 28.56 -0.72 -1.92
CA PHE A 330 27.55 0.18 -2.50
C PHE A 330 26.15 0.03 -1.87
N ILE A 331 25.94 -0.90 -0.94
CA ILE A 331 24.70 -0.98 -0.15
C ILE A 331 24.84 -0.03 1.03
N ARG A 332 24.06 1.05 1.00
CA ARG A 332 24.10 2.08 2.03
C ARG A 332 23.33 1.68 3.28
N GLU A 333 22.12 1.11 3.10
CA GLU A 333 21.23 0.79 4.22
C GLU A 333 20.22 -0.31 3.84
N VAL A 334 19.88 -1.16 4.81
CA VAL A 334 18.73 -2.07 4.74
C VAL A 334 17.72 -1.65 5.82
N ARG A 335 16.50 -1.27 5.42
CA ARG A 335 15.45 -0.79 6.32
C ARG A 335 14.08 -1.39 6.00
N GLY A 336 13.11 -1.13 6.85
CA GLY A 336 11.73 -1.53 6.63
C GLY A 336 11.03 -2.07 7.88
N LEU A 337 9.75 -2.45 7.70
CA LEU A 337 8.88 -2.96 8.74
C LEU A 337 8.15 -4.23 8.24
N GLY A 338 8.25 -5.34 8.96
CA GLY A 338 7.70 -6.61 8.52
C GLY A 338 8.23 -7.01 7.14
N LEU A 339 7.34 -7.31 6.22
CA LEU A 339 7.64 -7.62 4.81
C LEU A 339 7.52 -6.41 3.87
N MET A 340 7.76 -5.22 4.35
CA MET A 340 7.97 -4.01 3.57
C MET A 340 9.43 -3.59 3.74
N ILE A 341 10.30 -3.95 2.77
CA ILE A 341 11.76 -3.88 2.89
C ILE A 341 12.34 -3.02 1.76
N GLY A 342 13.27 -2.15 2.12
CA GLY A 342 14.08 -1.34 1.22
C GLY A 342 15.56 -1.63 1.40
N VAL A 343 16.27 -1.76 0.27
CA VAL A 343 17.74 -1.80 0.22
C VAL A 343 18.18 -0.57 -0.55
N GLU A 344 18.77 0.39 0.15
CA GLU A 344 19.28 1.60 -0.46
C GLU A 344 20.69 1.39 -0.99
N LEU A 345 20.90 1.80 -2.23
CA LEU A 345 22.16 1.67 -2.94
C LEU A 345 22.80 3.05 -3.18
N GLU A 346 24.11 3.09 -3.29
CA GLU A 346 24.85 4.27 -3.77
C GLU A 346 24.94 4.36 -5.30
N ILE A 347 24.36 3.36 -5.98
CA ILE A 347 24.31 3.24 -7.44
C ILE A 347 22.86 3.17 -7.91
N PRO A 348 22.57 3.46 -9.20
CA PRO A 348 21.23 3.33 -9.74
C PRO A 348 20.67 1.90 -9.61
N GLY A 349 19.48 1.75 -9.07
CA GLY A 349 18.85 0.43 -8.85
C GLY A 349 18.26 -0.20 -10.10
N LYS A 350 17.96 0.57 -11.16
CA LYS A 350 17.33 0.04 -12.38
C LYS A 350 18.14 -1.07 -13.08
N PRO A 351 19.47 -0.97 -13.24
CA PRO A 351 20.28 -2.07 -13.79
C PRO A 351 20.18 -3.35 -12.96
N ILE A 352 20.17 -3.22 -11.62
CA ILE A 352 20.01 -4.36 -10.69
C ILE A 352 18.67 -5.05 -10.90
N VAL A 353 17.60 -4.28 -11.09
CA VAL A 353 16.24 -4.83 -11.33
C VAL A 353 16.20 -5.61 -12.66
N LEU A 354 16.86 -5.12 -13.71
CA LEU A 354 16.94 -5.81 -15.00
C LEU A 354 17.75 -7.12 -14.89
N ASP A 355 18.90 -7.09 -14.22
CA ASP A 355 19.69 -8.30 -13.95
C ASP A 355 18.90 -9.30 -13.07
N ALA A 356 18.13 -8.83 -12.11
CA ALA A 356 17.25 -9.68 -11.29
C ALA A 356 16.19 -10.38 -12.15
N LEU A 357 15.57 -9.66 -13.07
CA LEU A 357 14.60 -10.22 -14.01
C LEU A 357 15.23 -11.35 -14.85
N GLU A 358 16.42 -11.14 -15.39
CA GLU A 358 17.15 -12.17 -16.13
C GLU A 358 17.47 -13.41 -15.30
N ASN A 359 17.74 -13.23 -14.00
CA ASN A 359 18.05 -14.31 -13.07
C ASN A 359 16.83 -14.94 -12.38
N GLY A 360 15.59 -14.61 -12.80
CA GLY A 360 14.37 -15.21 -12.27
C GLY A 360 13.93 -14.66 -10.92
N LEU A 361 14.21 -13.39 -10.66
CA LEU A 361 13.79 -12.66 -9.46
C LEU A 361 13.08 -11.37 -9.88
N LEU A 362 11.86 -11.14 -9.37
CA LEU A 362 11.14 -9.90 -9.60
C LEU A 362 11.35 -8.93 -8.44
N LEU A 363 11.93 -7.79 -8.77
CA LEU A 363 12.16 -6.65 -7.88
C LEU A 363 11.62 -5.38 -8.54
N ASN A 364 11.46 -4.31 -7.77
CA ASN A 364 11.40 -2.99 -8.36
C ASN A 364 12.30 -2.00 -7.61
N CYS A 365 12.57 -0.87 -8.26
CA CYS A 365 13.33 0.22 -7.68
C CYS A 365 12.41 1.44 -7.54
N THR A 366 12.40 2.04 -6.36
CA THR A 366 11.77 3.33 -6.08
C THR A 366 12.84 4.34 -5.69
N HIS A 367 12.54 5.63 -5.85
CA HIS A 367 13.48 6.69 -5.47
C HIS A 367 14.90 6.50 -6.07
N GLU A 368 14.96 5.99 -7.32
CA GLU A 368 16.15 5.77 -8.16
C GLU A 368 17.17 4.75 -7.63
N THR A 369 17.39 4.69 -6.32
CA THR A 369 18.44 3.88 -5.68
C THR A 369 17.90 2.85 -4.69
N VAL A 370 16.59 2.83 -4.38
CA VAL A 370 16.04 1.93 -3.37
C VAL A 370 15.38 0.70 -4.02
N LEU A 371 15.99 -0.46 -3.85
CA LEU A 371 15.35 -1.73 -4.19
C LEU A 371 14.25 -2.00 -3.17
N ARG A 372 12.99 -2.01 -3.63
CA ARG A 372 11.83 -2.27 -2.78
C ARG A 372 11.37 -3.71 -2.92
N MET A 373 11.09 -4.33 -1.79
CA MET A 373 10.55 -5.69 -1.68
C MET A 373 9.26 -5.69 -0.87
N LEU A 374 8.20 -6.23 -1.48
CA LEU A 374 6.86 -6.39 -0.93
C LEU A 374 6.36 -7.82 -1.19
N PRO A 375 7.11 -8.85 -0.76
CA PRO A 375 6.81 -10.24 -1.10
C PRO A 375 5.46 -10.69 -0.53
N PRO A 376 4.92 -11.81 -1.02
CA PRO A 376 3.79 -12.47 -0.39
C PRO A 376 4.07 -12.86 1.07
N TYR A 377 3.04 -12.86 1.91
CA TYR A 377 3.13 -13.18 3.34
C TYR A 377 3.46 -14.65 3.61
N ILE A 378 3.26 -15.50 2.62
CA ILE A 378 3.57 -16.93 2.66
C ILE A 378 5.02 -17.25 2.26
N LEU A 379 5.88 -16.21 2.11
CA LEU A 379 7.31 -16.37 1.86
C LEU A 379 7.94 -17.21 2.98
N THR A 380 8.84 -18.13 2.62
CA THR A 380 9.56 -18.97 3.56
C THR A 380 11.02 -18.53 3.72
N GLU A 381 11.72 -18.99 4.78
CA GLU A 381 13.16 -18.76 4.92
C GLU A 381 13.96 -19.29 3.72
N LYS A 382 13.56 -20.45 3.15
CA LYS A 382 14.18 -20.99 1.93
C LYS A 382 14.02 -20.05 0.73
N ASP A 383 12.87 -19.38 0.60
CA ASP A 383 12.67 -18.41 -0.46
C ASP A 383 13.51 -17.15 -0.21
N VAL A 384 13.65 -16.71 1.04
CA VAL A 384 14.54 -15.61 1.44
C VAL A 384 16.00 -15.96 1.11
N ASP A 385 16.48 -17.14 1.50
CA ASP A 385 17.84 -17.59 1.22
C ASP A 385 18.11 -17.65 -0.29
N ARG A 386 17.15 -18.14 -1.06
CA ARG A 386 17.20 -18.12 -2.53
C ARG A 386 17.31 -16.70 -3.08
N ALA A 387 16.46 -15.78 -2.59
CA ALA A 387 16.46 -14.38 -3.01
C ALA A 387 17.82 -13.72 -2.73
N VAL A 388 18.33 -13.88 -1.50
CA VAL A 388 19.63 -13.33 -1.09
C VAL A 388 20.80 -13.92 -1.90
N SER A 389 20.76 -15.23 -2.19
CA SER A 389 21.75 -15.87 -3.05
C SER A 389 21.75 -15.28 -4.48
N LEU A 390 20.57 -15.06 -5.06
CA LEU A 390 20.44 -14.42 -6.37
C LEU A 390 20.95 -12.98 -6.34
N LEU A 391 20.55 -12.20 -5.32
CA LEU A 391 21.02 -10.83 -5.14
C LEU A 391 22.54 -10.76 -4.99
N ASN A 392 23.15 -11.67 -4.23
CA ASN A 392 24.61 -11.73 -4.09
C ASN A 392 25.31 -11.94 -5.45
N LYS A 393 24.79 -12.83 -6.28
CA LYS A 393 25.31 -13.04 -7.65
C LYS A 393 25.20 -11.78 -8.51
N ILE A 394 24.05 -11.10 -8.45
CA ILE A 394 23.79 -9.86 -9.21
C ILE A 394 24.68 -8.71 -8.72
N PHE A 395 24.80 -8.56 -7.40
CA PHE A 395 25.60 -7.50 -6.78
C PHE A 395 27.12 -7.67 -7.04
N LYS A 396 27.63 -8.91 -7.10
CA LYS A 396 29.02 -9.17 -7.51
C LYS A 396 29.30 -8.66 -8.92
N LYS A 397 28.34 -8.79 -9.83
CA LYS A 397 28.47 -8.30 -11.22
C LYS A 397 28.38 -6.77 -11.29
N ALA A 398 27.56 -6.15 -10.43
CA ALA A 398 27.37 -4.70 -10.41
C ALA A 398 28.52 -3.94 -9.72
N GLY A 399 29.26 -4.57 -8.81
CA GLY A 399 30.41 -4.00 -8.11
C GLY A 399 31.77 -4.32 -8.77
N ALA A 400 31.77 -5.05 -9.89
CA ALA A 400 32.95 -5.33 -10.71
C ALA A 400 33.08 -4.29 -11.83
#